data_2c0291fa7f33cb2063d2af3563efeb1c
#
_entry.id   2c0291fa7f33cb2063d2af3563efeb1c
#
_cell.length_a   1.000
_cell.length_b   1.000
_cell.length_c   1.000
_cell.angle_alpha   90.00
_cell.angle_beta   90.00
_cell.angle_gamma   90.00
#
_symmetry.space_group_name_H-M   'P 1'
#
loop_
_entity.id
_entity.type
_entity.pdbx_description
1 polymer ?
#
loop_
_entity_poly.entity_id
_entity_poly.type
_entity_poly.pdbx_seq_one_letter_code
_entity_poly.pdbx_strand_id
1 'polypeptide(L)'
;TCDAYGILPPVAKLTPEQAMYHFISGYTAKVAGTERGIKEPTATFSPCFGGPFLTLHPLRYAELLREKMNNHSVPAFIVNTGWVGATAQSGAKRISLPVTRSIIHTILDGSINNTTFVKDPYFGFLVPNTLGEIDSNLLIPSKIWKDQIIFRNTANDLVSKFQDNFIKYDLGDSTIRDAGPK
;
A
#
# COMPACT_ATOMS: atom_id res chain seq x y z
N THR A 1 4.17 2.16 -3.39
CA THR A 1 4.77 1.58 -2.19
C THR A 1 5.69 0.42 -2.53
N CYS A 2 6.51 -0.02 -1.57
CA CYS A 2 7.35 -1.21 -1.66
C CYS A 2 7.24 -1.94 -0.31
N ASP A 3 6.42 -2.98 -0.25
CA ASP A 3 6.16 -3.70 0.98
C ASP A 3 7.20 -4.81 1.20
N ALA A 4 7.98 -4.72 2.29
CA ALA A 4 8.98 -5.72 2.66
C ALA A 4 8.39 -6.91 3.46
N TYR A 5 7.15 -6.79 3.91
CA TYR A 5 6.48 -7.84 4.68
C TYR A 5 5.68 -8.82 3.82
N GLY A 6 5.40 -8.49 2.56
CA GLY A 6 4.64 -9.34 1.65
C GLY A 6 3.15 -9.44 2.00
N ILE A 7 2.60 -8.42 2.63
CA ILE A 7 1.22 -8.34 3.12
C ILE A 7 0.34 -7.51 2.18
N LEU A 8 0.86 -6.38 1.66
CA LEU A 8 0.07 -5.52 0.80
C LEU A 8 -0.13 -6.15 -0.60
N PRO A 9 -1.35 -6.04 -1.15
CA PRO A 9 -1.62 -6.53 -2.51
C PRO A 9 -0.79 -5.77 -3.55
N PRO A 10 -0.51 -6.36 -4.73
CA PRO A 10 0.18 -5.69 -5.83
C PRO A 10 -0.53 -4.43 -6.31
N VAL A 11 -1.86 -4.40 -6.21
CA VAL A 11 -2.69 -3.24 -6.53
C VAL A 11 -3.98 -3.27 -5.71
N ALA A 12 -4.44 -2.09 -5.30
CA ALA A 12 -5.77 -1.93 -4.73
C ALA A 12 -6.34 -0.53 -5.02
N LYS A 13 -7.65 -0.44 -5.13
CA LYS A 13 -8.40 0.81 -5.23
C LYS A 13 -8.68 1.34 -3.84
N LEU A 14 -8.49 2.63 -3.64
CA LEU A 14 -8.64 3.32 -2.37
C LEU A 14 -9.85 4.26 -2.39
N THR A 15 -10.50 4.42 -1.23
CA THR A 15 -11.38 5.59 -1.01
C THR A 15 -10.54 6.86 -0.86
N PRO A 16 -11.11 8.06 -1.00
CA PRO A 16 -10.38 9.30 -0.75
C PRO A 16 -9.72 9.35 0.63
N GLU A 17 -10.40 8.88 1.67
CA GLU A 17 -9.89 8.85 3.05
C GLU A 17 -8.74 7.85 3.21
N GLN A 18 -8.85 6.66 2.58
CA GLN A 18 -7.75 5.70 2.53
C GLN A 18 -6.55 6.27 1.78
N ALA A 19 -6.77 6.97 0.67
CA ALA A 19 -5.70 7.62 -0.07
C ALA A 19 -4.98 8.66 0.80
N MET A 20 -5.72 9.49 1.58
CA MET A 20 -5.13 10.42 2.54
C MET A 20 -4.30 9.70 3.59
N TYR A 21 -4.87 8.66 4.24
CA TYR A 21 -4.19 7.89 5.28
C TYR A 21 -2.86 7.31 4.79
N HIS A 22 -2.89 6.62 3.63
CA HIS A 22 -1.70 5.99 3.06
C HIS A 22 -0.70 7.00 2.52
N PHE A 23 -1.15 8.13 2.00
CA PHE A 23 -0.28 9.23 1.59
C PHE A 23 0.42 9.86 2.79
N ILE A 24 -0.29 10.16 3.88
CA ILE A 24 0.30 10.65 5.12
C ILE A 24 1.29 9.63 5.70
N SER A 25 0.94 8.35 5.68
CA SER A 25 1.83 7.29 6.20
C SER A 25 3.10 7.17 5.37
N GLY A 26 3.02 7.29 4.04
CA GLY A 26 4.16 7.20 3.13
C GLY A 26 4.96 5.92 3.30
N TYR A 27 4.25 4.78 3.47
CA TYR A 27 4.86 3.48 3.72
C TYR A 27 5.61 2.95 2.51
N THR A 28 6.87 2.58 2.73
CA THR A 28 7.71 1.94 1.73
C THR A 28 8.82 1.12 2.41
N ALA A 29 9.74 0.53 1.64
CA ALA A 29 10.93 -0.09 2.17
C ALA A 29 12.18 0.59 1.62
N LYS A 30 13.15 0.83 2.49
CA LYS A 30 14.53 1.08 2.11
C LYS A 30 15.13 -0.24 1.63
N VAL A 31 15.75 -0.24 0.46
CA VAL A 31 16.38 -1.43 -0.12
C VAL A 31 17.90 -1.28 -0.16
N ALA A 32 18.60 -2.42 -0.16
CA ALA A 32 20.06 -2.43 -0.22
C ALA A 32 20.57 -1.62 -1.44
N GLY A 33 21.59 -0.79 -1.20
CA GLY A 33 22.18 0.05 -2.24
C GLY A 33 21.50 1.41 -2.48
N THR A 34 20.34 1.69 -1.87
CA THR A 34 19.68 3.00 -1.97
C THR A 34 20.10 3.98 -0.88
N GLU A 35 20.49 3.48 0.29
CA GLU A 35 20.99 4.28 1.40
C GLU A 35 22.23 3.62 2.05
N ARG A 36 23.15 4.46 2.53
CA ARG A 36 24.35 3.99 3.21
C ARG A 36 23.99 3.21 4.48
N GLY A 37 24.51 1.99 4.60
CA GLY A 37 24.31 1.13 5.77
C GLY A 37 23.08 0.21 5.70
N ILE A 38 22.21 0.33 4.70
CA ILE A 38 21.09 -0.57 4.49
C ILE A 38 21.58 -1.81 3.74
N LYS A 39 21.56 -2.95 4.43
CA LYS A 39 21.96 -4.27 3.89
C LYS A 39 20.75 -5.10 3.48
N GLU A 40 19.63 -4.95 4.17
CA GLU A 40 18.39 -5.70 3.95
C GLU A 40 17.19 -4.75 3.80
N PRO A 41 16.13 -5.17 3.08
CA PRO A 41 14.92 -4.40 2.96
C PRO A 41 14.32 -4.10 4.33
N THR A 42 14.15 -2.83 4.64
CA THR A 42 13.64 -2.35 5.94
C THR A 42 12.45 -1.43 5.71
N ALA A 43 11.33 -1.77 6.34
CA ALA A 43 10.13 -0.94 6.28
C ALA A 43 10.40 0.47 6.85
N THR A 44 9.87 1.48 6.19
CA THR A 44 9.99 2.87 6.61
C THR A 44 8.70 3.63 6.31
N PHE A 45 8.49 4.69 7.08
CA PHE A 45 7.38 5.63 6.91
C PHE A 45 7.96 7.02 6.67
N SER A 46 7.63 7.60 5.51
CA SER A 46 8.06 8.96 5.16
C SER A 46 6.84 9.74 4.69
N PRO A 47 6.32 10.69 5.47
CA PRO A 47 5.04 11.34 5.18
C PRO A 47 5.04 11.91 3.77
N CYS A 48 3.93 11.66 3.06
CA CYS A 48 3.74 12.05 1.65
C CYS A 48 4.85 11.54 0.71
N PHE A 49 5.57 10.48 1.11
CA PHE A 49 6.76 9.93 0.41
C PHE A 49 7.91 10.93 0.24
N GLY A 50 7.88 12.04 0.97
CA GLY A 50 8.85 13.13 0.83
C GLY A 50 9.10 13.88 2.13
N GLY A 51 9.04 13.21 3.28
CA GLY A 51 9.11 13.83 4.62
C GLY A 51 10.16 14.93 4.77
N PRO A 52 11.43 14.75 4.36
CA PRO A 52 12.47 15.78 4.48
C PRO A 52 12.21 17.06 3.66
N PHE A 53 11.32 17.01 2.68
CA PHE A 53 11.02 18.13 1.76
C PHE A 53 9.72 18.86 2.12
N LEU A 54 8.96 18.37 3.11
CA LEU A 54 7.69 18.99 3.49
C LEU A 54 7.94 20.26 4.30
N THR A 55 7.33 21.37 3.87
CA THR A 55 7.38 22.66 4.56
C THR A 55 6.16 22.90 5.44
N LEU A 56 5.06 22.18 5.19
CA LEU A 56 3.82 22.24 5.94
C LEU A 56 3.54 20.90 6.61
N HIS A 57 2.59 20.87 7.53
CA HIS A 57 2.15 19.64 8.17
C HIS A 57 1.61 18.64 7.11
N PRO A 58 1.95 17.34 7.18
CA PRO A 58 1.54 16.33 6.19
C PRO A 58 0.05 16.28 5.88
N LEU A 59 -0.80 16.53 6.90
CA LEU A 59 -2.24 16.57 6.71
C LEU A 59 -2.67 17.62 5.67
N ARG A 60 -1.97 18.77 5.59
CA ARG A 60 -2.29 19.81 4.61
C ARG A 60 -2.13 19.33 3.17
N TYR A 61 -1.10 18.54 2.91
CA TYR A 61 -0.89 17.93 1.59
C TYR A 61 -1.93 16.84 1.28
N ALA A 62 -2.34 16.07 2.29
CA ALA A 62 -3.39 15.07 2.12
C ALA A 62 -4.76 15.71 1.85
N GLU A 63 -5.09 16.84 2.49
CA GLU A 63 -6.29 17.62 2.19
C GLU A 63 -6.31 18.12 0.75
N LEU A 64 -5.18 18.65 0.26
CA LEU A 64 -5.03 19.06 -1.13
C LEU A 64 -5.20 17.88 -2.11
N LEU A 65 -4.65 16.71 -1.76
CA LEU A 65 -4.87 15.50 -2.55
C LEU A 65 -6.35 15.14 -2.63
N ARG A 66 -7.05 15.10 -1.49
CA ARG A 66 -8.49 14.82 -1.42
C ARG A 66 -9.29 15.83 -2.25
N GLU A 67 -8.98 17.12 -2.12
CA GLU A 67 -9.63 18.18 -2.90
C GLU A 67 -9.48 17.92 -4.40
N LYS A 68 -8.27 17.62 -4.87
CA LYS A 68 -8.01 17.34 -6.29
C LYS A 68 -8.74 16.09 -6.77
N MET A 69 -8.71 15.01 -5.97
CA MET A 69 -9.44 13.79 -6.31
C MET A 69 -10.95 14.04 -6.46
N ASN A 70 -11.55 14.79 -5.55
CA ASN A 70 -12.98 15.09 -5.57
C ASN A 70 -13.34 16.03 -6.73
N ASN A 71 -12.57 17.11 -6.95
CA ASN A 71 -12.86 18.09 -8.00
C ASN A 71 -12.75 17.49 -9.41
N HIS A 72 -11.89 16.50 -9.59
CA HIS A 72 -11.69 15.85 -10.89
C HIS A 72 -12.29 14.45 -10.98
N SER A 73 -12.93 13.96 -9.90
CA SER A 73 -13.56 12.62 -9.84
C SER A 73 -12.60 11.50 -10.27
N VAL A 74 -11.32 11.62 -9.90
CA VAL A 74 -10.29 10.63 -10.26
C VAL A 74 -10.15 9.56 -9.17
N PRO A 75 -10.03 8.26 -9.55
CA PRO A 75 -9.78 7.21 -8.59
C PRO A 75 -8.33 7.23 -8.10
N ALA A 76 -8.11 6.74 -6.87
CA ALA A 76 -6.78 6.48 -6.34
C ALA A 76 -6.51 4.98 -6.25
N PHE A 77 -5.28 4.60 -6.58
CA PHE A 77 -4.79 3.24 -6.45
C PHE A 77 -3.47 3.23 -5.67
N ILE A 78 -3.32 2.24 -4.79
CA ILE A 78 -2.00 1.89 -4.27
C ILE A 78 -1.42 0.80 -5.17
N VAL A 79 -0.16 0.96 -5.58
CA VAL A 79 0.60 -0.04 -6.35
C VAL A 79 1.80 -0.46 -5.51
N ASN A 80 1.91 -1.75 -5.25
CA ASN A 80 2.99 -2.33 -4.48
C ASN A 80 4.01 -2.99 -5.41
N THR A 81 5.27 -2.60 -5.29
CA THR A 81 6.40 -3.16 -6.04
C THR A 81 7.32 -4.01 -5.16
N GLY A 82 6.87 -4.33 -3.95
CA GLY A 82 7.61 -5.08 -2.93
C GLY A 82 7.58 -6.59 -3.11
N TRP A 83 7.51 -7.29 -2.02
CA TRP A 83 7.56 -8.75 -1.95
C TRP A 83 6.16 -9.36 -1.81
N VAL A 84 6.04 -10.65 -2.09
CA VAL A 84 4.79 -11.41 -1.96
C VAL A 84 5.08 -12.84 -1.50
N GLY A 85 4.12 -13.42 -0.75
CA GLY A 85 4.13 -14.81 -0.30
C GLY A 85 5.02 -15.10 0.92
N ALA A 86 5.86 -14.16 1.33
CA ALA A 86 6.65 -14.16 2.56
C ALA A 86 7.29 -12.78 2.75
N THR A 87 8.01 -12.57 3.86
CA THR A 87 8.79 -11.35 4.06
C THR A 87 10.05 -11.34 3.17
N ALA A 88 10.56 -10.16 2.90
CA ALA A 88 11.82 -10.00 2.15
C ALA A 88 12.99 -10.79 2.77
N GLN A 89 13.10 -10.79 4.11
CA GLN A 89 14.14 -11.52 4.85
C GLN A 89 13.97 -13.04 4.77
N SER A 90 12.74 -13.53 4.52
CA SER A 90 12.47 -14.97 4.36
C SER A 90 12.72 -15.48 2.94
N GLY A 91 13.37 -14.70 2.09
CA GLY A 91 13.68 -15.09 0.71
C GLY A 91 12.52 -15.03 -0.26
N ALA A 92 11.49 -14.24 0.04
CA ALA A 92 10.37 -13.99 -0.87
C ALA A 92 10.84 -13.35 -2.18
N LYS A 93 10.08 -13.56 -3.25
CA LYS A 93 10.32 -12.89 -4.53
C LYS A 93 9.62 -11.54 -4.58
N ARG A 94 10.29 -10.56 -5.15
CA ARG A 94 9.66 -9.27 -5.49
C ARG A 94 8.65 -9.45 -6.62
N ILE A 95 7.61 -8.61 -6.60
CA ILE A 95 6.70 -8.46 -7.73
C ILE A 95 7.53 -8.07 -8.96
N SER A 96 7.36 -8.82 -10.04
CA SER A 96 8.18 -8.64 -11.23
C SER A 96 7.82 -7.35 -11.99
N LEU A 97 8.77 -6.79 -12.72
CA LEU A 97 8.53 -5.61 -13.56
C LEU A 97 7.42 -5.82 -14.61
N PRO A 98 7.32 -6.99 -15.31
CA PRO A 98 6.20 -7.23 -16.21
C PRO A 98 4.83 -7.14 -15.52
N VAL A 99 4.68 -7.73 -14.32
CA VAL A 99 3.45 -7.64 -13.52
C VAL A 99 3.14 -6.18 -13.15
N THR A 100 4.13 -5.45 -12.63
CA THR A 100 3.94 -4.04 -12.29
C THR A 100 3.52 -3.20 -13.49
N ARG A 101 4.14 -3.41 -14.64
CA ARG A 101 3.78 -2.71 -15.89
C ARG A 101 2.37 -3.04 -16.34
N SER A 102 1.99 -4.32 -16.30
CA SER A 102 0.63 -4.75 -16.63
C SER A 102 -0.40 -4.08 -15.73
N ILE A 103 -0.16 -4.02 -14.41
CA ILE A 103 -1.01 -3.29 -13.46
C ILE A 103 -1.16 -1.82 -13.86
N ILE A 104 -0.06 -1.14 -14.12
CA ILE A 104 -0.09 0.28 -14.53
C ILE A 104 -0.88 0.48 -15.82
N HIS A 105 -0.71 -0.40 -16.81
CA HIS A 105 -1.48 -0.35 -18.05
C HIS A 105 -2.98 -0.45 -17.79
N THR A 106 -3.41 -1.42 -16.97
CA THR A 106 -4.85 -1.59 -16.66
C THR A 106 -5.45 -0.44 -15.87
N ILE A 107 -4.65 0.28 -15.09
CA ILE A 107 -5.07 1.52 -14.42
C ILE A 107 -5.25 2.64 -15.44
N LEU A 108 -4.28 2.82 -16.35
CA LEU A 108 -4.25 3.94 -17.29
C LEU A 108 -5.30 3.80 -18.39
N ASP A 109 -5.56 2.58 -18.88
CA ASP A 109 -6.60 2.32 -19.87
C ASP A 109 -8.01 2.14 -19.25
N GLY A 110 -8.09 2.12 -17.92
CA GLY A 110 -9.35 1.99 -17.17
C GLY A 110 -9.90 0.58 -17.08
N SER A 111 -9.26 -0.43 -17.70
CA SER A 111 -9.74 -1.83 -17.70
C SER A 111 -9.78 -2.45 -16.31
N ILE A 112 -9.02 -1.95 -15.36
CA ILE A 112 -9.08 -2.35 -13.94
C ILE A 112 -10.49 -2.18 -13.35
N ASN A 113 -11.34 -1.29 -13.88
CA ASN A 113 -12.70 -1.10 -13.39
C ASN A 113 -13.68 -2.17 -13.90
N ASN A 114 -13.28 -3.02 -14.85
CA ASN A 114 -14.11 -4.08 -15.44
C ASN A 114 -14.10 -5.37 -14.62
N THR A 115 -13.33 -5.44 -13.52
CA THR A 115 -13.27 -6.59 -12.63
C THR A 115 -14.13 -6.40 -11.40
N THR A 116 -14.43 -7.50 -10.70
CA THR A 116 -14.98 -7.44 -9.35
C THR A 116 -13.86 -7.24 -8.33
N PHE A 117 -14.19 -6.64 -7.21
CA PHE A 117 -13.25 -6.37 -6.13
C PHE A 117 -13.64 -7.13 -4.87
N VAL A 118 -12.65 -7.57 -4.11
CA VAL A 118 -12.82 -8.08 -2.74
C VAL A 118 -12.22 -7.11 -1.76
N LYS A 119 -12.81 -7.02 -0.59
CA LYS A 119 -12.29 -6.17 0.49
C LYS A 119 -11.22 -6.93 1.26
N ASP A 120 -10.04 -6.33 1.33
CA ASP A 120 -8.96 -6.83 2.19
C ASP A 120 -9.36 -6.72 3.68
N PRO A 121 -9.17 -7.76 4.50
CA PRO A 121 -9.64 -7.77 5.88
C PRO A 121 -8.81 -6.90 6.83
N TYR A 122 -7.56 -6.57 6.51
CA TYR A 122 -6.65 -5.83 7.38
C TYR A 122 -6.60 -4.34 7.05
N PHE A 123 -6.51 -4.01 5.75
CA PHE A 123 -6.38 -2.64 5.27
C PHE A 123 -7.69 -2.08 4.70
N GLY A 124 -8.71 -2.93 4.55
CA GLY A 124 -10.00 -2.52 4.00
C GLY A 124 -9.95 -2.10 2.53
N PHE A 125 -8.84 -2.38 1.84
CA PHE A 125 -8.66 -2.06 0.43
C PHE A 125 -9.62 -2.84 -0.48
N LEU A 126 -9.96 -2.26 -1.62
CA LEU A 126 -10.64 -2.96 -2.69
C LEU A 126 -9.58 -3.56 -3.64
N VAL A 127 -9.40 -4.88 -3.55
CA VAL A 127 -8.43 -5.64 -4.32
C VAL A 127 -9.13 -6.29 -5.50
N PRO A 128 -8.64 -6.16 -6.76
CA PRO A 128 -9.24 -6.81 -7.91
C PRO A 128 -9.12 -8.33 -7.82
N ASN A 129 -10.20 -9.06 -8.13
CA ASN A 129 -10.21 -10.52 -8.15
C ASN A 129 -9.41 -11.11 -9.32
N THR A 130 -9.45 -10.41 -10.46
CA THR A 130 -8.73 -10.76 -11.68
C THR A 130 -8.21 -9.50 -12.33
N LEU A 131 -7.09 -9.56 -13.03
CA LEU A 131 -6.53 -8.41 -13.72
C LEU A 131 -5.71 -8.87 -14.94
N GLY A 132 -6.33 -8.80 -16.12
CA GLY A 132 -5.70 -9.25 -17.35
C GLY A 132 -5.16 -10.68 -17.24
N GLU A 133 -3.92 -10.92 -17.66
CA GLU A 133 -3.23 -12.21 -17.59
C GLU A 133 -2.45 -12.44 -16.29
N ILE A 134 -2.58 -11.52 -15.31
CA ILE A 134 -1.91 -11.67 -14.02
C ILE A 134 -2.53 -12.83 -13.25
N ASP A 135 -1.69 -13.70 -12.68
CA ASP A 135 -2.15 -14.77 -11.80
C ASP A 135 -2.99 -14.19 -10.66
N SER A 136 -4.26 -14.57 -10.58
CA SER A 136 -5.22 -14.08 -9.59
C SER A 136 -4.80 -14.38 -8.15
N ASN A 137 -3.99 -15.43 -7.93
CA ASN A 137 -3.45 -15.70 -6.59
C ASN A 137 -2.45 -14.61 -6.17
N LEU A 138 -1.71 -14.03 -7.12
CA LEU A 138 -0.77 -12.95 -6.84
C LEU A 138 -1.47 -11.69 -6.32
N LEU A 139 -2.70 -11.44 -6.77
CA LEU A 139 -3.47 -10.25 -6.38
C LEU A 139 -3.91 -10.27 -4.91
N ILE A 140 -4.06 -11.46 -4.31
CA ILE A 140 -4.54 -11.65 -2.93
C ILE A 140 -3.43 -12.29 -2.11
N PRO A 141 -2.63 -11.51 -1.35
CA PRO A 141 -1.43 -12.00 -0.67
C PRO A 141 -1.66 -13.22 0.22
N SER A 142 -2.78 -13.29 0.94
CA SER A 142 -3.12 -14.44 1.79
C SER A 142 -3.17 -15.78 1.05
N LYS A 143 -3.44 -15.79 -0.27
CA LYS A 143 -3.47 -17.02 -1.07
C LYS A 143 -2.09 -17.57 -1.40
N ILE A 144 -1.05 -16.71 -1.38
CA ILE A 144 0.32 -17.11 -1.74
C ILE A 144 1.10 -17.58 -0.53
N TRP A 145 0.78 -17.06 0.65
CA TRP A 145 1.47 -17.43 1.87
C TRP A 145 1.20 -18.89 2.22
N LYS A 146 2.28 -19.67 2.38
CA LYS A 146 2.18 -21.09 2.74
C LYS A 146 1.68 -21.29 4.17
N ASP A 147 2.14 -20.44 5.10
CA ASP A 147 1.75 -20.49 6.50
C ASP A 147 0.79 -19.33 6.81
N GLN A 148 -0.47 -19.70 7.08
CA GLN A 148 -1.52 -18.73 7.36
C GLN A 148 -1.44 -18.13 8.77
N ILE A 149 -0.74 -18.79 9.69
CA ILE A 149 -0.53 -18.25 11.05
C ILE A 149 0.51 -17.15 10.97
N ILE A 150 1.63 -17.42 10.29
CA ILE A 150 2.70 -16.41 10.08
C ILE A 150 2.14 -15.23 9.28
N PHE A 151 1.34 -15.47 8.22
CA PHE A 151 0.68 -14.41 7.47
C PHE A 151 -0.13 -13.49 8.38
N ARG A 152 -1.04 -14.04 9.21
CA ARG A 152 -1.88 -13.25 10.12
C ARG A 152 -1.07 -12.45 11.13
N ASN A 153 -0.06 -13.08 11.73
CA ASN A 153 0.79 -12.40 12.70
C ASN A 153 1.55 -11.24 12.05
N THR A 154 2.11 -11.46 10.86
CA THR A 154 2.83 -10.43 10.09
C THR A 154 1.89 -9.30 9.64
N ALA A 155 0.66 -9.63 9.25
CA ALA A 155 -0.34 -8.63 8.87
C ALA A 155 -0.74 -7.75 10.06
N ASN A 156 -1.02 -8.36 11.23
CA ASN A 156 -1.34 -7.62 12.45
C ASN A 156 -0.18 -6.73 12.92
N ASP A 157 1.06 -7.22 12.82
CA ASP A 157 2.26 -6.43 13.13
C ASP A 157 2.38 -5.21 12.21
N LEU A 158 2.13 -5.40 10.92
CA LEU A 158 2.14 -4.30 9.96
C LEU A 158 1.01 -3.30 10.22
N VAL A 159 -0.21 -3.77 10.55
CA VAL A 159 -1.34 -2.92 10.96
C VAL A 159 -0.95 -2.05 12.15
N SER A 160 -0.38 -2.65 13.20
CA SER A 160 0.07 -1.92 14.39
C SER A 160 1.10 -0.84 14.05
N LYS A 161 2.07 -1.15 13.18
CA LYS A 161 3.06 -0.17 12.72
C LYS A 161 2.43 1.03 11.99
N PHE A 162 1.41 0.80 11.18
CA PHE A 162 0.65 1.87 10.53
C PHE A 162 -0.09 2.72 11.54
N GLN A 163 -0.78 2.10 12.50
CA GLN A 163 -1.52 2.80 13.54
C GLN A 163 -0.59 3.66 14.41
N ASP A 164 0.51 3.08 14.90
CA ASP A 164 1.51 3.79 15.70
C ASP A 164 2.13 4.97 14.94
N ASN A 165 2.41 4.77 13.65
CA ASN A 165 2.93 5.86 12.82
C ASN A 165 1.91 6.99 12.65
N PHE A 166 0.62 6.64 12.51
CA PHE A 166 -0.44 7.63 12.24
C PHE A 166 -0.73 8.52 13.44
N ILE A 167 -0.50 8.07 14.67
CA ILE A 167 -0.70 8.86 15.91
C ILE A 167 -0.04 10.24 15.83
N LYS A 168 1.10 10.36 15.17
CA LYS A 168 1.85 11.62 15.00
C LYS A 168 1.11 12.66 14.17
N TYR A 169 0.17 12.22 13.35
CA TYR A 169 -0.53 13.04 12.36
C TYR A 169 -2.02 13.17 12.66
N ASP A 170 -2.50 12.48 13.71
CA ASP A 170 -3.91 12.52 14.11
C ASP A 170 -4.20 13.85 14.81
N LEU A 171 -4.89 14.74 14.11
CA LEU A 171 -5.37 16.02 14.65
C LEU A 171 -6.86 15.95 15.04
N GLY A 172 -7.40 14.74 15.24
CA GLY A 172 -8.78 14.51 15.68
C GLY A 172 -9.80 14.30 14.55
N ASP A 173 -9.37 14.29 13.29
CA ASP A 173 -10.25 13.89 12.18
C ASP A 173 -10.42 12.37 12.17
N SER A 174 -11.55 11.91 12.74
CA SER A 174 -11.86 10.48 12.81
C SER A 174 -12.05 9.85 11.43
N THR A 175 -12.43 10.61 10.40
CA THR A 175 -12.71 10.06 9.07
C THR A 175 -11.44 9.49 8.43
N ILE A 176 -10.31 10.15 8.60
CA ILE A 176 -9.03 9.68 8.07
C ILE A 176 -8.51 8.54 8.94
N ARG A 177 -8.55 8.69 10.28
CA ARG A 177 -8.11 7.64 11.22
C ARG A 177 -8.88 6.34 10.98
N ASP A 178 -10.21 6.40 10.85
CA ASP A 178 -11.07 5.23 10.68
C ASP A 178 -10.94 4.57 9.32
N ALA A 179 -10.36 5.25 8.34
CA ALA A 179 -9.98 4.70 7.03
C ALA A 179 -8.65 3.94 7.05
N GLY A 180 -7.92 3.99 8.17
CA GLY A 180 -6.69 3.23 8.37
C GLY A 180 -6.93 1.72 8.54
N PRO A 181 -5.86 0.92 8.60
CA PRO A 181 -5.92 -0.53 8.81
C PRO A 181 -6.45 -0.88 10.21
N LYS A 182 -7.05 -2.07 10.32
CA LYS A 182 -7.76 -2.56 11.53
C LYS A 182 -7.29 -3.94 11.93
#